data_e918e01babf3cf740b320c05f1233d98
#
_entry.id   e918e01babf3cf740b320c05f1233d98
#
_cell.length_a   1.000
_cell.length_b   1.000
_cell.length_c   1.000
_cell.angle_alpha   90.00
_cell.angle_beta   90.00
_cell.angle_gamma   90.00
#
_symmetry.space_group_name_H-M   'P 1'
#
loop_
_entity.id
_entity.type
_entity.pdbx_description
1 polymer ?
#
loop_
_entity_poly.entity_id
_entity_poly.type
_entity_poly.pdbx_seq_one_letter_code
_entity_poly.pdbx_strand_id
1 'polypeptide(L)'
;MFPFDPSRQSRRRASRSLTRTTRQMTGQLTRSLESAAKSVTKSAAKSVTKAVTRSTEQAMREARKATIRSVKRTVRDTEKAVAAAVTRQGVKQGVEVARKPPGQFVTVDGLPVHVIVRGRGRPVVLVHGNGTMAEDFAICGLIDRLAARYRVIAIDRPGFGYSGRPRHRIWTAQAQAVLLHRVLEQLGVERPLIVGHSWGTIVALALAADGRRPLRGLVLLSGSYFPGHRTDAALIAPLAVPGLGDAMRAMVPAKVSASLTGQSFRQVFWPQPVPARFTARFSIEIAAAATQLRAVSEDAASMSSAVTGLQRRYAGLTLPVSVLAGDADAIVKASEHSVRLHTTIPGSTLRLLPGLGHMIHYGARLKVERAIDDLMKLR
;
A
#
# COMPACT_ATOMS: atom_id res chain seq x y z
N MET A 1 -37.53 85.25 50.51
CA MET A 1 -38.68 84.68 49.77
C MET A 1 -38.31 84.75 48.30
N PHE A 2 -37.83 83.65 47.69
CA PHE A 2 -37.46 83.63 46.27
C PHE A 2 -38.67 83.12 45.45
N PRO A 3 -39.02 83.76 44.30
CA PRO A 3 -40.15 83.31 43.57
C PRO A 3 -39.93 81.99 42.83
N PHE A 4 -40.86 81.14 42.90
CA PHE A 4 -40.91 79.82 42.25
C PHE A 4 -41.11 80.01 40.73
N ASP A 5 -40.12 79.66 39.89
CA ASP A 5 -40.20 79.74 38.45
C ASP A 5 -40.64 78.42 37.81
N PRO A 6 -41.89 78.31 37.39
CA PRO A 6 -42.49 77.12 36.79
C PRO A 6 -41.90 76.76 35.42
N SER A 7 -41.22 77.70 34.75
CA SER A 7 -40.62 77.47 33.45
C SER A 7 -39.42 76.57 33.45
N ARG A 8 -38.68 76.48 34.57
CA ARG A 8 -37.50 75.61 34.71
C ARG A 8 -37.89 74.15 34.83
N GLN A 9 -39.05 73.84 35.38
CA GLN A 9 -39.49 72.46 35.58
C GLN A 9 -40.03 71.83 34.24
N SER A 10 -40.71 72.64 33.43
CA SER A 10 -41.20 72.20 32.11
C SER A 10 -40.02 71.96 31.13
N ARG A 11 -38.98 72.82 31.16
CA ARG A 11 -37.77 72.64 30.32
C ARG A 11 -36.98 71.38 30.71
N ARG A 12 -36.89 71.06 32.00
CA ARG A 12 -36.22 69.83 32.50
C ARG A 12 -37.01 68.55 32.13
N ARG A 13 -38.35 68.60 32.09
CA ARG A 13 -39.20 67.47 31.66
C ARG A 13 -39.07 67.27 30.14
N ALA A 14 -39.11 68.32 29.32
CA ALA A 14 -38.94 68.27 27.88
C ALA A 14 -37.56 67.74 27.49
N SER A 15 -36.49 68.24 28.15
CA SER A 15 -35.09 67.73 27.92
C SER A 15 -34.94 66.25 28.27
N ARG A 16 -35.52 65.80 29.40
CA ARG A 16 -35.52 64.36 29.80
C ARG A 16 -36.33 63.48 28.84
N SER A 17 -37.46 63.97 28.31
CA SER A 17 -38.26 63.27 27.33
C SER A 17 -37.52 63.11 25.98
N LEU A 18 -36.93 64.20 25.49
CA LEU A 18 -36.11 64.18 24.27
C LEU A 18 -34.91 63.22 24.40
N THR A 19 -34.18 63.26 25.52
CA THR A 19 -33.03 62.37 25.76
C THR A 19 -33.44 60.91 25.79
N ARG A 20 -34.62 60.61 26.36
CA ARG A 20 -35.18 59.25 26.46
C ARG A 20 -35.62 58.73 25.08
N THR A 21 -36.28 59.57 24.27
CA THR A 21 -36.70 59.23 22.92
C THR A 21 -35.50 59.03 21.97
N THR A 22 -34.51 59.90 22.05
CA THR A 22 -33.26 59.80 21.26
C THR A 22 -32.50 58.49 21.63
N ARG A 23 -32.41 58.17 22.92
CA ARG A 23 -31.78 56.91 23.36
C ARG A 23 -32.53 55.66 22.94
N GLN A 24 -33.85 55.71 22.89
CA GLN A 24 -34.71 54.63 22.41
C GLN A 24 -34.59 54.44 20.92
N MET A 25 -34.58 55.55 20.10
CA MET A 25 -34.40 55.49 18.66
C MET A 25 -32.99 55.01 18.28
N THR A 26 -31.96 55.48 18.97
CA THR A 26 -30.57 55.01 18.74
C THR A 26 -30.46 53.52 19.05
N GLY A 27 -31.04 53.02 20.15
CA GLY A 27 -31.02 51.59 20.51
C GLY A 27 -31.82 50.71 19.52
N GLN A 28 -32.88 51.23 18.92
CA GLN A 28 -33.61 50.52 17.85
C GLN A 28 -32.82 50.52 16.54
N LEU A 29 -32.19 51.62 16.17
CA LEU A 29 -31.36 51.71 14.96
C LEU A 29 -30.14 50.78 15.04
N THR A 30 -29.47 50.73 16.19
CA THR A 30 -28.33 49.85 16.39
C THR A 30 -28.73 48.38 16.25
N ARG A 31 -29.85 47.97 16.87
CA ARG A 31 -30.36 46.57 16.75
C ARG A 31 -30.76 46.22 15.33
N SER A 32 -31.38 47.17 14.59
CA SER A 32 -31.71 46.96 13.17
C SER A 32 -30.50 46.85 12.28
N LEU A 33 -29.45 47.66 12.53
CA LEU A 33 -28.18 47.59 11.79
C LEU A 33 -27.41 46.28 12.11
N GLU A 34 -27.40 45.85 13.35
CA GLU A 34 -26.78 44.54 13.72
C GLU A 34 -27.52 43.36 13.10
N SER A 35 -28.84 43.38 13.07
CA SER A 35 -29.68 42.37 12.42
C SER A 35 -29.42 42.31 10.91
N ALA A 36 -29.39 43.47 10.26
CA ALA A 36 -29.10 43.60 8.85
C ALA A 36 -27.67 43.10 8.51
N ALA A 37 -26.68 43.47 9.31
CA ALA A 37 -25.31 43.02 9.15
C ALA A 37 -25.18 41.51 9.32
N LYS A 38 -25.85 40.90 10.30
CA LYS A 38 -25.88 39.42 10.47
C LYS A 38 -26.56 38.71 9.32
N SER A 39 -27.62 39.30 8.76
CA SER A 39 -28.33 38.74 7.59
C SER A 39 -27.45 38.79 6.34
N VAL A 40 -26.77 39.91 6.08
CA VAL A 40 -25.88 40.10 4.93
C VAL A 40 -24.68 39.15 5.02
N THR A 41 -24.03 39.01 6.19
CA THR A 41 -22.91 38.10 6.38
C THR A 41 -23.32 36.65 6.22
N LYS A 42 -24.47 36.23 6.72
CA LYS A 42 -25.00 34.86 6.58
C LYS A 42 -25.36 34.56 5.11
N SER A 43 -25.93 35.52 4.38
CA SER A 43 -26.24 35.38 2.94
C SER A 43 -24.97 35.30 2.09
N ALA A 44 -24.00 36.18 2.36
CA ALA A 44 -22.70 36.16 1.66
C ALA A 44 -21.93 34.86 1.91
N ALA A 45 -21.86 34.39 3.15
CA ALA A 45 -21.22 33.13 3.48
C ALA A 45 -21.87 31.93 2.75
N LYS A 46 -23.19 31.89 2.70
CA LYS A 46 -23.96 30.85 1.96
C LYS A 46 -23.71 30.88 0.46
N SER A 47 -23.60 32.07 -0.12
CA SER A 47 -23.30 32.27 -1.54
C SER A 47 -21.87 31.87 -1.89
N VAL A 48 -20.89 32.24 -1.07
CA VAL A 48 -19.47 31.84 -1.21
C VAL A 48 -19.33 30.32 -1.09
N THR A 49 -19.92 29.71 -0.07
CA THR A 49 -19.87 28.24 0.10
C THR A 49 -20.45 27.54 -1.12
N LYS A 50 -21.61 28.00 -1.63
CA LYS A 50 -22.23 27.40 -2.81
C LYS A 50 -21.42 27.59 -4.09
N ALA A 51 -20.73 28.72 -4.24
CA ALA A 51 -19.85 28.99 -5.37
C ALA A 51 -18.59 28.10 -5.31
N VAL A 52 -17.96 27.99 -4.14
CA VAL A 52 -16.79 27.13 -3.91
C VAL A 52 -17.14 25.66 -4.17
N THR A 53 -18.27 25.18 -3.65
CA THR A 53 -18.71 23.79 -3.88
C THR A 53 -18.93 23.52 -5.36
N ARG A 54 -19.62 24.41 -6.07
CA ARG A 54 -19.83 24.27 -7.53
C ARG A 54 -18.54 24.29 -8.32
N SER A 55 -17.62 25.20 -7.99
CA SER A 55 -16.31 25.30 -8.64
C SER A 55 -15.46 24.02 -8.40
N THR A 56 -15.48 23.48 -7.17
CA THR A 56 -14.76 22.26 -6.81
C THR A 56 -15.35 21.03 -7.52
N GLU A 57 -16.69 20.93 -7.59
CA GLU A 57 -17.36 19.85 -8.33
C GLU A 57 -17.07 19.92 -9.84
N GLN A 58 -17.07 21.12 -10.39
CA GLN A 58 -16.74 21.33 -11.81
C GLN A 58 -15.29 20.96 -12.09
N ALA A 59 -14.33 21.41 -11.25
CA ALA A 59 -12.93 21.05 -11.37
C ALA A 59 -12.71 19.52 -11.25
N MET A 60 -13.39 18.85 -10.33
CA MET A 60 -13.34 17.39 -10.22
C MET A 60 -13.92 16.68 -11.43
N ARG A 61 -15.02 17.18 -12.00
CA ARG A 61 -15.61 16.64 -13.25
C ARG A 61 -14.66 16.78 -14.43
N GLU A 62 -14.01 17.94 -14.57
CA GLU A 62 -13.04 18.19 -15.65
C GLU A 62 -11.76 17.34 -15.47
N ALA A 63 -11.25 17.24 -14.24
CA ALA A 63 -10.12 16.36 -13.93
C ALA A 63 -10.45 14.89 -14.24
N ARG A 64 -11.66 14.42 -13.86
CA ARG A 64 -12.13 13.07 -14.18
C ARG A 64 -12.26 12.85 -15.70
N LYS A 65 -12.80 13.83 -16.45
CA LYS A 65 -12.88 13.75 -17.91
C LYS A 65 -11.49 13.75 -18.57
N ALA A 66 -10.55 14.54 -18.05
CA ALA A 66 -9.16 14.58 -18.52
C ALA A 66 -8.46 13.24 -18.27
N THR A 67 -8.62 12.65 -17.08
CA THR A 67 -8.10 11.32 -16.73
C THR A 67 -8.70 10.25 -17.63
N ILE A 68 -10.02 10.24 -17.87
CA ILE A 68 -10.68 9.29 -18.76
C ILE A 68 -10.16 9.46 -20.21
N ARG A 69 -9.97 10.69 -20.68
CA ARG A 69 -9.41 10.96 -22.01
C ARG A 69 -7.96 10.47 -22.12
N SER A 70 -7.14 10.70 -21.10
CA SER A 70 -5.75 10.22 -21.02
C SER A 70 -5.71 8.70 -21.05
N VAL A 71 -6.52 8.02 -20.23
CA VAL A 71 -6.62 6.55 -20.20
C VAL A 71 -7.07 6.02 -21.57
N LYS A 72 -8.12 6.59 -22.18
CA LYS A 72 -8.58 6.19 -23.51
C LYS A 72 -7.50 6.37 -24.58
N ARG A 73 -6.71 7.46 -24.50
CA ARG A 73 -5.60 7.71 -25.43
C ARG A 73 -4.50 6.65 -25.23
N THR A 74 -4.10 6.40 -23.97
CA THR A 74 -3.09 5.37 -23.66
C THR A 74 -3.56 3.98 -24.10
N VAL A 75 -4.82 3.60 -23.86
CA VAL A 75 -5.39 2.34 -24.34
C VAL A 75 -5.34 2.26 -25.85
N ARG A 76 -5.76 3.29 -26.56
CA ARG A 76 -5.75 3.35 -28.05
C ARG A 76 -4.34 3.31 -28.64
N ASP A 77 -3.38 3.99 -27.98
CA ASP A 77 -1.97 3.98 -28.42
C ASP A 77 -1.33 2.61 -28.15
N THR A 78 -1.72 1.95 -27.02
CA THR A 78 -1.34 0.59 -26.71
C THR A 78 -1.96 -0.42 -27.67
N GLU A 79 -3.25 -0.27 -28.03
CA GLU A 79 -3.92 -1.10 -29.05
C GLU A 79 -3.25 -1.00 -30.40
N LYS A 80 -2.88 0.22 -30.83
CA LYS A 80 -2.15 0.43 -32.09
C LYS A 80 -0.75 -0.20 -32.05
N ALA A 81 -0.04 -0.06 -30.93
CA ALA A 81 1.28 -0.66 -30.75
C ALA A 81 1.20 -2.21 -30.74
N VAL A 82 0.18 -2.76 -30.07
CA VAL A 82 -0.12 -4.21 -30.04
C VAL A 82 -0.51 -4.70 -31.44
N ALA A 83 -1.39 -4.01 -32.16
CA ALA A 83 -1.77 -4.36 -33.52
C ALA A 83 -0.58 -4.34 -34.49
N ALA A 84 0.30 -3.33 -34.38
CA ALA A 84 1.51 -3.25 -35.16
C ALA A 84 2.55 -4.35 -34.83
N ALA A 85 2.61 -4.79 -33.57
CA ALA A 85 3.46 -5.90 -33.13
C ALA A 85 2.93 -7.26 -33.58
N VAL A 86 1.60 -7.47 -33.56
CA VAL A 86 0.92 -8.69 -34.01
C VAL A 86 1.06 -8.90 -35.52
N THR A 87 1.01 -7.81 -36.31
CA THR A 87 1.14 -7.89 -37.77
C THR A 87 2.59 -8.21 -38.25
N ARG A 88 3.59 -8.02 -37.39
CA ARG A 88 5.01 -8.25 -37.70
C ARG A 88 5.56 -9.62 -37.29
N GLN A 89 4.85 -10.39 -36.48
CA GLN A 89 5.33 -11.71 -36.02
C GLN A 89 4.18 -12.72 -35.94
N GLY A 90 4.19 -13.65 -36.88
CA GLY A 90 3.39 -14.88 -36.78
C GLY A 90 3.66 -15.59 -35.46
N VAL A 91 2.58 -16.05 -34.86
CA VAL A 91 2.51 -16.77 -33.59
C VAL A 91 3.55 -17.90 -33.55
N LYS A 92 4.57 -17.76 -32.70
CA LYS A 92 5.31 -18.90 -32.15
C LYS A 92 4.99 -19.00 -30.66
N GLN A 93 4.43 -20.16 -30.34
CA GLN A 93 4.02 -20.58 -29.02
C GLN A 93 5.12 -20.54 -27.97
N GLY A 94 4.70 -20.27 -26.72
CA GLY A 94 5.28 -20.61 -25.45
C GLY A 94 6.79 -20.73 -25.37
N VAL A 95 7.46 -19.68 -24.90
CA VAL A 95 8.85 -19.82 -24.39
C VAL A 95 8.75 -20.61 -23.09
N GLU A 96 9.03 -21.89 -23.15
CA GLU A 96 9.31 -22.73 -22.01
C GLU A 96 10.64 -22.24 -21.41
N VAL A 97 10.56 -21.61 -20.24
CA VAL A 97 11.77 -21.15 -19.54
C VAL A 97 12.51 -22.37 -19.01
N ALA A 98 13.47 -22.84 -19.79
CA ALA A 98 14.27 -24.05 -19.51
C ALA A 98 15.24 -23.91 -18.30
N ARG A 99 14.98 -22.97 -17.38
CA ARG A 99 15.82 -22.78 -16.18
C ARG A 99 15.33 -23.67 -15.04
N LYS A 100 16.19 -24.59 -14.60
CA LYS A 100 15.91 -25.42 -13.43
C LYS A 100 15.64 -24.53 -12.21
N PRO A 101 14.50 -24.70 -11.50
CA PRO A 101 14.18 -23.94 -10.30
C PRO A 101 15.28 -24.06 -9.25
N PRO A 102 15.76 -22.95 -8.67
CA PRO A 102 16.72 -22.99 -7.58
C PRO A 102 15.99 -23.36 -6.27
N GLY A 103 16.23 -24.52 -5.71
CA GLY A 103 15.58 -24.93 -4.47
C GLY A 103 14.82 -26.23 -4.60
N GLN A 104 13.69 -26.35 -3.91
CA GLN A 104 12.87 -27.56 -3.86
C GLN A 104 11.39 -27.24 -3.80
N PHE A 105 10.55 -28.26 -3.99
CA PHE A 105 9.10 -28.13 -3.84
C PHE A 105 8.63 -28.81 -2.57
N VAL A 106 7.67 -28.18 -1.89
CA VAL A 106 6.88 -28.73 -0.79
C VAL A 106 5.44 -28.81 -1.29
N THR A 107 4.85 -30.01 -1.28
CA THR A 107 3.47 -30.18 -1.75
C THR A 107 2.51 -30.10 -0.58
N VAL A 108 1.61 -29.13 -0.60
CA VAL A 108 0.58 -28.92 0.42
C VAL A 108 -0.80 -29.02 -0.22
N ASP A 109 -1.62 -30.00 0.18
CA ASP A 109 -2.95 -30.27 -0.39
C ASP A 109 -2.90 -30.38 -1.93
N GLY A 110 -1.91 -31.06 -2.47
CA GLY A 110 -1.69 -31.21 -3.91
C GLY A 110 -1.12 -29.97 -4.61
N LEU A 111 -0.92 -28.86 -3.88
CA LEU A 111 -0.33 -27.65 -4.43
C LEU A 111 1.20 -27.67 -4.28
N PRO A 112 1.98 -27.63 -5.37
CA PRO A 112 3.43 -27.48 -5.28
C PRO A 112 3.78 -26.04 -4.90
N VAL A 113 4.51 -25.89 -3.79
CA VAL A 113 5.05 -24.64 -3.29
C VAL A 113 6.57 -24.69 -3.40
N HIS A 114 7.15 -23.79 -4.17
CA HIS A 114 8.58 -23.68 -4.32
C HIS A 114 9.21 -22.95 -3.14
N VAL A 115 10.32 -23.48 -2.65
CA VAL A 115 11.08 -22.92 -1.53
C VAL A 115 12.58 -23.01 -1.78
N ILE A 116 13.32 -21.98 -1.38
CA ILE A 116 14.77 -21.96 -1.35
C ILE A 116 15.20 -22.14 0.11
N VAL A 117 15.84 -23.25 0.44
CA VAL A 117 16.35 -23.52 1.79
C VAL A 117 17.88 -23.46 1.76
N ARG A 118 18.49 -22.66 2.65
CA ARG A 118 19.94 -22.51 2.80
C ARG A 118 20.32 -22.37 4.26
N GLY A 119 21.52 -22.85 4.60
CA GLY A 119 22.07 -22.76 5.95
C GLY A 119 21.42 -23.73 6.95
N ARG A 120 21.78 -23.58 8.22
CA ARG A 120 21.32 -24.42 9.35
C ARG A 120 21.10 -23.55 10.58
N GLY A 121 20.44 -24.08 11.61
CA GLY A 121 20.19 -23.39 12.88
C GLY A 121 18.79 -22.82 12.99
N ARG A 122 18.62 -21.73 13.73
CA ARG A 122 17.31 -21.10 13.97
C ARG A 122 16.67 -20.63 12.67
N PRO A 123 15.36 -20.88 12.45
CA PRO A 123 14.72 -20.59 11.17
C PRO A 123 14.39 -19.11 10.98
N VAL A 124 14.77 -18.60 9.80
CA VAL A 124 14.36 -17.29 9.26
C VAL A 124 13.60 -17.53 7.96
N VAL A 125 12.36 -17.08 7.89
CA VAL A 125 11.47 -17.25 6.74
C VAL A 125 11.33 -15.93 6.01
N LEU A 126 11.59 -15.92 4.71
CA LEU A 126 11.51 -14.75 3.84
C LEU A 126 10.28 -14.84 2.93
N VAL A 127 9.43 -13.82 2.97
CA VAL A 127 8.18 -13.72 2.21
C VAL A 127 8.23 -12.49 1.31
N HIS A 128 8.31 -12.69 0.01
CA HIS A 128 8.49 -11.64 -1.00
C HIS A 128 7.26 -10.76 -1.22
N GLY A 129 7.46 -9.62 -1.90
CA GLY A 129 6.44 -8.65 -2.27
C GLY A 129 5.62 -9.04 -3.50
N ASN A 130 4.73 -8.14 -3.92
CA ASN A 130 3.97 -8.33 -5.16
C ASN A 130 4.87 -8.09 -6.38
N GLY A 131 4.74 -8.91 -7.42
CA GLY A 131 5.55 -8.84 -8.64
C GLY A 131 6.95 -9.44 -8.57
N THR A 132 7.47 -9.78 -7.36
CA THR A 132 8.76 -10.48 -7.19
C THR A 132 8.57 -11.97 -6.83
N MET A 133 9.62 -12.66 -6.47
CA MET A 133 9.63 -14.07 -6.10
C MET A 133 10.73 -14.35 -5.06
N ALA A 134 10.81 -15.55 -4.52
CA ALA A 134 11.80 -15.92 -3.48
C ALA A 134 13.26 -15.66 -3.91
N GLU A 135 13.55 -15.80 -5.19
CA GLU A 135 14.88 -15.55 -5.78
C GLU A 135 15.35 -14.10 -5.60
N ASP A 136 14.44 -13.14 -5.44
CA ASP A 136 14.75 -11.72 -5.17
C ASP A 136 15.66 -11.57 -3.94
N PHE A 137 15.39 -12.34 -2.89
CA PHE A 137 16.23 -12.36 -1.68
C PHE A 137 17.61 -13.01 -1.88
N ALA A 138 17.75 -13.93 -2.85
CA ALA A 138 19.04 -14.47 -3.25
C ALA A 138 19.82 -13.45 -4.08
N ILE A 139 19.16 -12.78 -5.01
CA ILE A 139 19.76 -11.77 -5.88
C ILE A 139 20.27 -10.58 -5.06
N CYS A 140 19.55 -10.11 -4.06
CA CYS A 140 20.05 -9.05 -3.18
C CYS A 140 21.18 -9.54 -2.24
N GLY A 141 21.43 -10.85 -2.17
CA GLY A 141 22.46 -11.49 -1.35
C GLY A 141 22.06 -11.65 0.13
N LEU A 142 20.78 -11.46 0.48
CA LEU A 142 20.31 -11.60 1.85
C LEU A 142 20.30 -13.07 2.28
N ILE A 143 19.90 -14.01 1.40
CA ILE A 143 19.87 -15.44 1.71
C ILE A 143 21.25 -15.94 2.08
N ASP A 144 22.27 -15.70 1.25
CA ASP A 144 23.61 -16.24 1.47
C ASP A 144 24.24 -15.71 2.77
N ARG A 145 24.04 -14.44 3.07
CA ARG A 145 24.56 -13.81 4.29
C ARG A 145 23.87 -14.32 5.55
N LEU A 146 22.56 -14.51 5.51
CA LEU A 146 21.81 -15.07 6.64
C LEU A 146 22.09 -16.56 6.82
N ALA A 147 22.30 -17.30 5.72
CA ALA A 147 22.56 -18.74 5.75
C ALA A 147 23.86 -19.12 6.47
N ALA A 148 24.80 -18.19 6.63
CA ALA A 148 25.98 -18.38 7.45
C ALA A 148 25.66 -18.60 8.95
N ARG A 149 24.47 -18.12 9.42
CA ARG A 149 24.07 -18.13 10.84
C ARG A 149 22.73 -18.80 11.11
N TYR A 150 21.87 -18.89 10.10
CA TYR A 150 20.47 -19.27 10.24
C TYR A 150 20.06 -20.29 9.17
N ARG A 151 19.02 -21.07 9.45
CA ARG A 151 18.29 -21.82 8.44
C ARG A 151 17.33 -20.87 7.73
N VAL A 152 17.71 -20.41 6.54
CA VAL A 152 16.93 -19.45 5.73
C VAL A 152 15.99 -20.22 4.81
N ILE A 153 14.72 -19.82 4.79
CA ILE A 153 13.67 -20.41 3.98
C ILE A 153 12.98 -19.27 3.24
N ALA A 154 13.25 -19.10 1.95
CA ALA A 154 12.54 -18.14 1.11
C ALA A 154 11.45 -18.88 0.30
N ILE A 155 10.23 -18.35 0.29
CA ILE A 155 9.06 -19.04 -0.23
C ILE A 155 8.49 -18.24 -1.39
N ASP A 156 8.25 -18.90 -2.53
CA ASP A 156 7.41 -18.35 -3.58
C ASP A 156 5.94 -18.42 -3.15
N ARG A 157 5.31 -17.25 -3.02
CA ARG A 157 3.89 -17.16 -2.70
C ARG A 157 3.03 -17.77 -3.83
N PRO A 158 1.78 -18.20 -3.57
CA PRO A 158 0.95 -18.83 -4.60
C PRO A 158 0.86 -18.00 -5.89
N GLY A 159 1.27 -18.62 -7.02
CA GLY A 159 1.26 -18.02 -8.36
C GLY A 159 2.46 -17.12 -8.68
N PHE A 160 3.42 -17.05 -7.80
CA PHE A 160 4.69 -16.35 -8.02
C PHE A 160 5.81 -17.35 -8.17
N GLY A 161 6.85 -16.97 -8.93
CA GLY A 161 7.98 -17.82 -9.21
C GLY A 161 7.52 -19.17 -9.78
N TYR A 162 7.86 -20.23 -9.05
CA TYR A 162 7.55 -21.60 -9.46
C TYR A 162 6.40 -22.22 -8.66
N SER A 163 5.73 -21.49 -7.77
CA SER A 163 4.59 -21.99 -7.00
C SER A 163 3.29 -21.99 -7.79
N GLY A 164 2.48 -23.03 -7.61
CA GLY A 164 1.15 -23.11 -8.18
C GLY A 164 0.17 -22.09 -7.58
N ARG A 165 -0.92 -21.80 -8.32
CA ARG A 165 -2.05 -20.97 -7.83
C ARG A 165 -3.37 -21.50 -8.40
N PRO A 166 -3.99 -22.49 -7.76
CA PRO A 166 -5.29 -23.04 -8.17
C PRO A 166 -6.37 -21.94 -8.28
N ARG A 167 -7.21 -22.04 -9.32
CA ARG A 167 -8.24 -21.04 -9.61
C ARG A 167 -9.47 -21.15 -8.72
N HIS A 168 -9.74 -22.34 -8.19
CA HIS A 168 -10.90 -22.61 -7.34
C HIS A 168 -10.77 -22.05 -5.92
N ARG A 169 -9.63 -21.43 -5.58
CA ARG A 169 -9.35 -20.86 -4.27
C ARG A 169 -9.02 -19.37 -4.35
N ILE A 170 -9.66 -18.57 -3.51
CA ILE A 170 -9.32 -17.15 -3.33
C ILE A 170 -8.08 -17.06 -2.41
N TRP A 171 -7.01 -16.46 -2.92
CA TRP A 171 -5.73 -16.37 -2.24
C TRP A 171 -5.59 -15.06 -1.45
N THR A 172 -6.45 -14.87 -0.45
CA THR A 172 -6.31 -13.76 0.50
C THR A 172 -5.01 -13.87 1.30
N ALA A 173 -4.60 -12.81 1.99
CA ALA A 173 -3.43 -12.85 2.87
C ALA A 173 -3.56 -13.95 3.96
N GLN A 174 -4.77 -14.15 4.49
CA GLN A 174 -5.08 -15.21 5.43
C GLN A 174 -4.92 -16.60 4.81
N ALA A 175 -5.43 -16.80 3.59
CA ALA A 175 -5.28 -18.08 2.89
C ALA A 175 -3.81 -18.38 2.57
N GLN A 176 -3.02 -17.36 2.23
CA GLN A 176 -1.57 -17.48 2.03
C GLN A 176 -0.85 -17.77 3.35
N ALA A 177 -1.25 -17.15 4.46
CA ALA A 177 -0.71 -17.43 5.79
C ALA A 177 -0.98 -18.88 6.24
N VAL A 178 -2.19 -19.40 5.99
CA VAL A 178 -2.52 -20.80 6.26
C VAL A 178 -1.66 -21.76 5.44
N LEU A 179 -1.45 -21.47 4.15
CA LEU A 179 -0.55 -22.26 3.31
C LEU A 179 0.88 -22.21 3.85
N LEU A 180 1.38 -21.02 4.18
CA LEU A 180 2.71 -20.82 4.76
C LEU A 180 2.88 -21.63 6.05
N HIS A 181 1.87 -21.61 6.93
CA HIS A 181 1.88 -22.43 8.16
C HIS A 181 2.10 -23.91 7.85
N ARG A 182 1.36 -24.48 6.89
CA ARG A 182 1.49 -25.89 6.49
C ARG A 182 2.82 -26.22 5.81
N VAL A 183 3.34 -25.30 4.97
CA VAL A 183 4.69 -25.46 4.40
C VAL A 183 5.75 -25.53 5.50
N LEU A 184 5.67 -24.65 6.49
CA LEU A 184 6.59 -24.61 7.62
C LEU A 184 6.47 -25.86 8.50
N GLU A 185 5.27 -26.40 8.65
CA GLU A 185 5.02 -27.64 9.36
C GLU A 185 5.70 -28.84 8.67
N GLN A 186 5.51 -28.99 7.36
CA GLN A 186 6.17 -30.06 6.59
C GLN A 186 7.68 -29.93 6.55
N LEU A 187 8.21 -28.71 6.65
CA LEU A 187 9.66 -28.47 6.74
C LEU A 187 10.24 -28.67 8.16
N GLY A 188 9.40 -29.03 9.14
CA GLY A 188 9.82 -29.16 10.54
C GLY A 188 10.34 -27.84 11.13
N VAL A 189 9.70 -26.73 10.79
CA VAL A 189 10.12 -25.39 11.24
C VAL A 189 9.36 -25.02 12.51
N GLU A 190 10.08 -24.73 13.59
CA GLU A 190 9.54 -24.30 14.87
C GLU A 190 9.97 -22.88 15.20
N ARG A 191 9.08 -22.07 15.77
CA ARG A 191 9.29 -20.67 16.19
C ARG A 191 10.11 -19.84 15.18
N PRO A 192 9.73 -19.74 13.90
CA PRO A 192 10.49 -18.97 12.93
C PRO A 192 10.43 -17.47 13.20
N LEU A 193 11.48 -16.73 12.82
CA LEU A 193 11.42 -15.31 12.56
C LEU A 193 10.88 -15.11 11.14
N ILE A 194 9.83 -14.33 10.96
CA ILE A 194 9.26 -14.05 9.64
C ILE A 194 9.71 -12.68 9.16
N VAL A 195 10.29 -12.63 7.98
CA VAL A 195 10.68 -11.41 7.28
C VAL A 195 9.77 -11.23 6.08
N GLY A 196 8.94 -10.23 6.08
CA GLY A 196 8.06 -9.89 4.94
C GLY A 196 8.56 -8.64 4.23
N HIS A 197 8.45 -8.61 2.91
CA HIS A 197 8.65 -7.42 2.11
C HIS A 197 7.34 -7.02 1.41
N SER A 198 6.97 -5.75 1.46
CA SER A 198 5.78 -5.21 0.76
C SER A 198 4.52 -6.06 1.05
N TRP A 199 3.88 -6.68 0.05
CA TRP A 199 2.76 -7.60 0.26
C TRP A 199 3.09 -8.75 1.21
N GLY A 200 4.32 -9.25 1.20
CA GLY A 200 4.76 -10.31 2.12
C GLY A 200 4.63 -9.93 3.60
N THR A 201 4.62 -8.63 3.93
CA THR A 201 4.37 -8.15 5.29
C THR A 201 2.94 -8.41 5.74
N ILE A 202 1.97 -8.33 4.81
CA ILE A 202 0.56 -8.59 5.11
C ILE A 202 0.36 -10.08 5.41
N VAL A 203 1.04 -10.96 4.65
CA VAL A 203 1.04 -12.40 4.92
C VAL A 203 1.70 -12.72 6.27
N ALA A 204 2.83 -12.06 6.59
CA ALA A 204 3.52 -12.23 7.87
C ALA A 204 2.64 -11.78 9.05
N LEU A 205 1.95 -10.66 8.93
CA LEU A 205 0.99 -10.17 9.94
C LEU A 205 -0.24 -11.06 10.06
N ALA A 206 -0.75 -11.60 8.93
CA ALA A 206 -1.84 -12.57 8.94
C ALA A 206 -1.45 -13.86 9.67
N LEU A 207 -0.23 -14.35 9.46
CA LEU A 207 0.30 -15.52 10.15
C LEU A 207 0.45 -15.28 11.65
N ALA A 208 0.95 -14.11 12.06
CA ALA A 208 1.07 -13.75 13.46
C ALA A 208 -0.31 -13.57 14.13
N ALA A 209 -1.25 -12.94 13.43
CA ALA A 209 -2.61 -12.74 13.93
C ALA A 209 -3.43 -14.04 14.02
N ASP A 210 -3.11 -15.06 13.22
CA ASP A 210 -3.75 -16.38 13.29
C ASP A 210 -3.44 -17.12 14.60
N GLY A 211 -2.24 -16.91 15.17
CA GLY A 211 -1.84 -17.43 16.48
C GLY A 211 -1.63 -18.95 16.55
N ARG A 212 -1.85 -19.70 15.49
CA ARG A 212 -1.73 -21.18 15.46
C ARG A 212 -0.29 -21.67 15.68
N ARG A 213 0.68 -20.84 15.33
CA ARG A 213 2.10 -21.17 15.43
C ARG A 213 2.82 -20.11 16.24
N PRO A 214 3.62 -20.49 17.25
CA PRO A 214 4.50 -19.56 17.91
C PRO A 214 5.54 -19.04 16.94
N LEU A 215 5.65 -17.72 16.83
CA LEU A 215 6.67 -17.03 16.05
C LEU A 215 7.70 -16.39 16.99
N ARG A 216 8.94 -16.30 16.53
CA ARG A 216 9.98 -15.58 17.25
C ARG A 216 9.79 -14.07 17.17
N GLY A 217 9.30 -13.58 16.06
CA GLY A 217 9.06 -12.17 15.79
C GLY A 217 8.82 -11.90 14.31
N LEU A 218 8.59 -10.64 13.98
CA LEU A 218 8.40 -10.16 12.61
C LEU A 218 9.43 -9.09 12.27
N VAL A 219 10.01 -9.17 11.07
CA VAL A 219 10.72 -8.06 10.43
C VAL A 219 9.93 -7.64 9.19
N LEU A 220 9.42 -6.43 9.19
CA LEU A 220 8.48 -5.91 8.20
C LEU A 220 9.16 -4.83 7.35
N LEU A 221 9.33 -5.10 6.07
CA LEU A 221 10.08 -4.26 5.14
C LEU A 221 9.14 -3.57 4.15
N SER A 222 9.05 -2.24 4.18
CA SER A 222 8.30 -1.40 3.23
C SER A 222 6.86 -1.88 2.97
N GLY A 223 6.11 -2.21 4.02
CA GLY A 223 4.78 -2.80 3.91
C GLY A 223 3.64 -1.79 3.90
N SER A 224 2.53 -2.19 3.28
CA SER A 224 1.24 -1.48 3.35
C SER A 224 0.38 -2.11 4.44
N TYR A 225 0.02 -1.34 5.47
CA TYR A 225 -0.61 -1.88 6.68
C TYR A 225 -2.04 -1.38 6.92
N PHE A 226 -2.42 -0.31 6.26
CA PHE A 226 -3.72 0.33 6.42
C PHE A 226 -4.39 0.55 5.07
N PRO A 227 -5.73 0.61 5.02
CA PRO A 227 -6.43 0.97 3.80
C PRO A 227 -5.99 2.36 3.29
N GLY A 228 -5.79 2.47 1.99
CA GLY A 228 -5.42 3.72 1.32
C GLY A 228 -5.82 3.71 -0.15
N HIS A 229 -5.83 4.85 -0.77
CA HIS A 229 -6.10 4.98 -2.20
C HIS A 229 -4.84 4.60 -3.00
N ARG A 230 -4.95 3.48 -3.74
CA ARG A 230 -3.90 3.02 -4.65
C ARG A 230 -4.41 3.06 -6.08
N THR A 231 -3.96 4.04 -6.83
CA THR A 231 -4.31 4.21 -8.24
C THR A 231 -3.75 3.10 -9.12
N ASP A 232 -2.57 2.57 -8.80
CA ASP A 232 -1.94 1.44 -9.49
C ASP A 232 -2.76 0.15 -9.35
N ALA A 233 -3.31 -0.14 -8.18
CA ALA A 233 -4.18 -1.29 -7.97
C ALA A 233 -5.47 -1.20 -8.80
N ALA A 234 -6.04 -0.02 -8.94
CA ALA A 234 -7.24 0.20 -9.75
C ALA A 234 -7.00 -0.07 -11.25
N LEU A 235 -5.79 0.25 -11.75
CA LEU A 235 -5.44 0.01 -13.16
C LEU A 235 -5.31 -1.47 -13.51
N ILE A 236 -4.85 -2.30 -12.58
CA ILE A 236 -4.65 -3.74 -12.82
C ILE A 236 -5.81 -4.60 -12.31
N ALA A 237 -6.78 -4.03 -11.59
CA ALA A 237 -7.94 -4.75 -11.06
C ALA A 237 -8.74 -5.54 -12.13
N PRO A 238 -8.97 -5.03 -13.37
CA PRO A 238 -9.65 -5.81 -14.41
C PRO A 238 -8.94 -7.12 -14.76
N LEU A 239 -7.60 -7.18 -14.60
CA LEU A 239 -6.83 -8.40 -14.83
C LEU A 239 -7.06 -9.47 -13.76
N ALA A 240 -7.64 -9.12 -12.61
CA ALA A 240 -8.01 -10.07 -11.56
C ALA A 240 -9.33 -10.81 -11.84
N VAL A 241 -10.19 -10.27 -12.72
CA VAL A 241 -11.51 -10.82 -13.01
C VAL A 241 -11.37 -12.13 -13.82
N PRO A 242 -11.89 -13.26 -13.33
CA PRO A 242 -11.83 -14.52 -14.06
C PRO A 242 -12.48 -14.41 -15.45
N GLY A 243 -11.87 -15.02 -16.46
CA GLY A 243 -12.30 -14.94 -17.85
C GLY A 243 -11.87 -13.64 -18.54
N LEU A 244 -12.32 -12.48 -18.08
CA LEU A 244 -11.95 -11.19 -18.65
C LEU A 244 -10.42 -10.93 -18.54
N GLY A 245 -9.87 -11.07 -17.35
CA GLY A 245 -8.43 -10.91 -17.14
C GLY A 245 -7.60 -11.95 -17.90
N ASP A 246 -8.11 -13.17 -18.06
CA ASP A 246 -7.46 -14.20 -18.85
C ASP A 246 -7.39 -13.81 -20.34
N ALA A 247 -8.51 -13.36 -20.90
CA ALA A 247 -8.56 -12.87 -22.28
C ALA A 247 -7.62 -11.67 -22.49
N MET A 248 -7.65 -10.69 -21.57
CA MET A 248 -6.76 -9.52 -21.65
C MET A 248 -5.28 -9.92 -21.61
N ARG A 249 -4.87 -10.84 -20.73
CA ARG A 249 -3.50 -11.32 -20.65
C ARG A 249 -3.07 -12.12 -21.88
N ALA A 250 -3.98 -12.93 -22.43
CA ALA A 250 -3.71 -13.70 -23.65
C ALA A 250 -3.50 -12.83 -24.90
N MET A 251 -4.08 -11.62 -24.90
CA MET A 251 -3.93 -10.66 -26.01
C MET A 251 -2.60 -9.91 -25.96
N VAL A 252 -1.87 -9.91 -24.83
CA VAL A 252 -0.60 -9.20 -24.70
C VAL A 252 0.56 -10.13 -25.05
N PRO A 253 1.35 -9.80 -26.10
CA PRO A 253 2.53 -10.60 -26.46
C PRO A 253 3.53 -10.69 -25.29
N ALA A 254 4.17 -11.85 -25.12
CA ALA A 254 5.11 -12.09 -24.02
C ALA A 254 6.25 -11.03 -23.94
N LYS A 255 6.78 -10.58 -25.07
CA LYS A 255 7.80 -9.52 -25.12
C LYS A 255 7.29 -8.17 -24.61
N VAL A 256 6.03 -7.82 -24.91
CA VAL A 256 5.40 -6.58 -24.43
C VAL A 256 5.16 -6.69 -22.91
N SER A 257 4.65 -7.83 -22.46
CA SER A 257 4.46 -8.13 -21.03
C SER A 257 5.79 -8.04 -20.26
N ALA A 258 6.86 -8.64 -20.77
CA ALA A 258 8.19 -8.56 -20.17
C ALA A 258 8.73 -7.12 -20.12
N SER A 259 8.54 -6.35 -21.20
CA SER A 259 8.95 -4.93 -21.26
C SER A 259 8.21 -4.08 -20.21
N LEU A 260 6.90 -4.22 -20.11
CA LEU A 260 6.08 -3.51 -19.10
C LEU A 260 6.47 -3.90 -17.67
N THR A 261 6.69 -5.20 -17.42
CA THR A 261 7.17 -5.70 -16.13
C THR A 261 8.55 -5.12 -15.79
N GLY A 262 9.48 -5.10 -16.77
CA GLY A 262 10.79 -4.48 -16.59
C GLY A 262 10.72 -2.98 -16.30
N GLN A 263 9.77 -2.27 -16.93
CA GLN A 263 9.56 -0.84 -16.66
C GLN A 263 9.00 -0.61 -15.24
N SER A 264 8.11 -1.47 -14.75
CA SER A 264 7.56 -1.35 -13.39
C SER A 264 8.65 -1.45 -12.32
N PHE A 265 9.70 -2.23 -12.54
CA PHE A 265 10.82 -2.32 -11.59
C PHE A 265 11.61 -1.02 -11.46
N ARG A 266 11.69 -0.17 -12.48
CA ARG A 266 12.29 1.17 -12.35
C ARG A 266 11.55 2.02 -11.32
N GLN A 267 10.22 1.90 -11.29
CA GLN A 267 9.36 2.60 -10.34
C GLN A 267 9.51 2.06 -8.92
N VAL A 268 9.59 0.72 -8.80
CA VAL A 268 9.73 0.03 -7.51
C VAL A 268 11.10 0.29 -6.86
N PHE A 269 12.16 0.44 -7.67
CA PHE A 269 13.50 0.78 -7.17
C PHE A 269 13.71 2.28 -6.94
N TRP A 270 12.86 3.17 -7.50
CA TRP A 270 12.99 4.62 -7.32
C TRP A 270 13.08 5.02 -5.83
N PRO A 271 13.97 5.96 -5.44
CA PRO A 271 14.84 6.79 -6.26
C PRO A 271 16.18 6.12 -6.66
N GLN A 272 16.47 4.91 -6.21
CA GLN A 272 17.67 4.19 -6.61
C GLN A 272 17.54 3.64 -8.03
N PRO A 273 18.64 3.53 -8.77
CA PRO A 273 18.65 2.80 -10.03
C PRO A 273 18.42 1.30 -9.79
N VAL A 274 17.83 0.63 -10.76
CA VAL A 274 17.73 -0.84 -10.74
C VAL A 274 19.14 -1.44 -10.71
N PRO A 275 19.48 -2.24 -9.67
CA PRO A 275 20.84 -2.79 -9.56
C PRO A 275 21.19 -3.73 -10.74
N ALA A 276 22.40 -3.63 -11.26
CA ALA A 276 22.85 -4.47 -12.37
C ALA A 276 22.68 -5.98 -12.07
N ARG A 277 22.95 -6.40 -10.83
CA ARG A 277 22.73 -7.80 -10.39
C ARG A 277 21.25 -8.24 -10.46
N PHE A 278 20.29 -7.31 -10.23
CA PHE A 278 18.87 -7.59 -10.41
C PHE A 278 18.55 -7.78 -11.89
N THR A 279 18.95 -6.85 -12.74
CA THR A 279 18.72 -6.93 -14.19
C THR A 279 19.36 -8.17 -14.82
N ALA A 280 20.53 -8.59 -14.33
CA ALA A 280 21.26 -9.74 -14.89
C ALA A 280 20.71 -11.11 -14.42
N ARG A 281 20.04 -11.19 -13.27
CA ARG A 281 19.69 -12.46 -12.64
C ARG A 281 18.21 -12.69 -12.45
N PHE A 282 17.41 -11.62 -12.34
CA PHE A 282 15.98 -11.74 -12.13
C PHE A 282 15.28 -12.18 -13.44
N SER A 283 14.50 -13.24 -13.36
CA SER A 283 13.76 -13.75 -14.52
C SER A 283 12.51 -12.91 -14.79
N ILE A 284 12.67 -11.95 -15.70
CA ILE A 284 11.56 -11.09 -16.16
C ILE A 284 10.49 -11.94 -16.86
N GLU A 285 10.88 -13.00 -17.55
CA GLU A 285 9.99 -13.90 -18.28
C GLU A 285 9.03 -14.60 -17.31
N ILE A 286 9.53 -15.08 -16.17
CA ILE A 286 8.70 -15.68 -15.12
C ILE A 286 7.79 -14.60 -14.51
N ALA A 287 8.33 -13.43 -14.17
CA ALA A 287 7.57 -12.34 -13.58
C ALA A 287 6.47 -11.80 -14.51
N ALA A 288 6.69 -11.85 -15.81
CA ALA A 288 5.76 -11.41 -16.85
C ALA A 288 4.81 -12.53 -17.35
N ALA A 289 4.96 -13.76 -16.85
CA ALA A 289 4.10 -14.87 -17.24
C ALA A 289 2.64 -14.60 -16.83
N ALA A 290 1.68 -15.07 -17.64
CA ALA A 290 0.25 -14.85 -17.43
C ALA A 290 -0.23 -15.32 -16.04
N THR A 291 0.36 -16.40 -15.50
CA THR A 291 0.08 -16.92 -14.16
C THR A 291 0.50 -15.94 -13.06
N GLN A 292 1.70 -15.38 -13.15
CA GLN A 292 2.20 -14.42 -12.18
C GLN A 292 1.49 -13.06 -12.29
N LEU A 293 1.21 -12.58 -13.50
CA LEU A 293 0.42 -11.36 -13.69
C LEU A 293 -0.99 -11.48 -13.11
N ARG A 294 -1.60 -12.67 -13.21
CA ARG A 294 -2.86 -12.95 -12.52
C ARG A 294 -2.70 -12.85 -11.01
N ALA A 295 -1.68 -13.49 -10.45
CA ALA A 295 -1.42 -13.44 -9.02
C ALA A 295 -1.18 -12.00 -8.52
N VAL A 296 -0.41 -11.19 -9.27
CA VAL A 296 -0.16 -9.76 -9.01
C VAL A 296 -1.48 -8.99 -8.93
N SER A 297 -2.38 -9.22 -9.90
CA SER A 297 -3.65 -8.49 -10.00
C SER A 297 -4.63 -8.89 -8.90
N GLU A 298 -4.75 -10.20 -8.61
CA GLU A 298 -5.62 -10.72 -7.53
C GLU A 298 -5.13 -10.24 -6.15
N ASP A 299 -3.82 -10.25 -5.90
CA ASP A 299 -3.23 -9.73 -4.67
C ASP A 299 -3.50 -8.22 -4.53
N ALA A 300 -3.28 -7.43 -5.59
CA ALA A 300 -3.55 -6.00 -5.57
C ALA A 300 -5.03 -5.68 -5.31
N ALA A 301 -5.95 -6.41 -5.95
CA ALA A 301 -7.39 -6.25 -5.77
C ALA A 301 -7.84 -6.58 -4.33
N SER A 302 -7.20 -7.55 -3.68
CA SER A 302 -7.54 -7.98 -2.31
C SER A 302 -6.82 -7.19 -1.20
N MET A 303 -5.89 -6.31 -1.53
CA MET A 303 -5.04 -5.62 -0.54
C MET A 303 -5.85 -4.81 0.48
N SER A 304 -6.76 -3.96 0.01
CA SER A 304 -7.52 -3.08 0.89
C SER A 304 -8.37 -3.87 1.91
N SER A 305 -9.04 -4.94 1.45
CA SER A 305 -9.82 -5.81 2.33
C SER A 305 -8.95 -6.57 3.33
N ALA A 306 -7.78 -7.05 2.89
CA ALA A 306 -6.84 -7.77 3.75
C ALA A 306 -6.34 -6.91 4.91
N VAL A 307 -5.89 -5.68 4.62
CA VAL A 307 -5.38 -4.78 5.67
C VAL A 307 -6.50 -4.24 6.56
N THR A 308 -7.73 -4.03 6.03
CA THR A 308 -8.89 -3.63 6.83
C THR A 308 -9.24 -4.67 7.89
N GLY A 309 -9.16 -5.96 7.54
CA GLY A 309 -9.38 -7.03 8.50
C GLY A 309 -8.27 -7.13 9.56
N LEU A 310 -7.01 -6.98 9.12
CA LEU A 310 -5.84 -7.16 9.98
C LEU A 310 -5.60 -5.99 10.94
N GLN A 311 -5.87 -4.74 10.55
CA GLN A 311 -5.56 -3.55 11.37
C GLN A 311 -6.19 -3.60 12.77
N ARG A 312 -7.33 -4.26 12.94
CA ARG A 312 -8.00 -4.43 14.24
C ARG A 312 -7.23 -5.33 15.20
N ARG A 313 -6.26 -6.10 14.71
CA ARG A 313 -5.48 -7.07 15.47
C ARG A 313 -4.08 -6.59 15.81
N TYR A 314 -3.62 -5.48 15.21
CA TYR A 314 -2.25 -5.01 15.40
C TYR A 314 -1.91 -4.67 16.85
N ALA A 315 -2.80 -3.96 17.56
CA ALA A 315 -2.59 -3.59 18.94
C ALA A 315 -2.49 -4.80 19.92
N GLY A 316 -3.06 -5.94 19.52
CA GLY A 316 -3.02 -7.18 20.31
C GLY A 316 -1.81 -8.09 20.00
N LEU A 317 -0.90 -7.68 19.11
CA LEU A 317 0.30 -8.45 18.83
C LEU A 317 1.33 -8.29 19.95
N THR A 318 1.68 -9.40 20.60
CA THR A 318 2.62 -9.44 21.73
C THR A 318 4.02 -9.90 21.37
N LEU A 319 4.21 -10.42 20.13
CA LEU A 319 5.52 -10.85 19.64
C LEU A 319 6.39 -9.65 19.24
N PRO A 320 7.72 -9.76 19.30
CA PRO A 320 8.63 -8.70 18.86
C PRO A 320 8.45 -8.35 17.37
N VAL A 321 8.29 -7.05 17.05
CA VAL A 321 8.13 -6.56 15.69
C VAL A 321 9.16 -5.47 15.39
N SER A 322 9.90 -5.62 14.30
CA SER A 322 10.78 -4.59 13.76
C SER A 322 10.29 -4.14 12.39
N VAL A 323 10.02 -2.84 12.26
CA VAL A 323 9.52 -2.22 11.03
C VAL A 323 10.65 -1.39 10.40
N LEU A 324 10.90 -1.63 9.12
CA LEU A 324 11.87 -0.86 8.34
C LEU A 324 11.20 -0.32 7.07
N ALA A 325 11.43 0.93 6.75
CA ALA A 325 10.90 1.56 5.53
C ALA A 325 11.86 2.63 5.01
N GLY A 326 11.91 2.80 3.69
CA GLY A 326 12.54 3.96 3.08
C GLY A 326 11.65 5.19 3.22
N ASP A 327 12.21 6.35 3.51
CA ASP A 327 11.44 7.59 3.61
C ASP A 327 11.14 8.20 2.22
N ALA A 328 11.88 7.78 1.19
CA ALA A 328 11.64 8.14 -0.21
C ALA A 328 10.85 7.04 -0.98
N ASP A 329 10.17 6.14 -0.29
CA ASP A 329 9.34 5.10 -0.89
C ASP A 329 8.13 5.72 -1.61
N ALA A 330 8.16 5.68 -2.96
CA ALA A 330 7.08 6.20 -3.80
C ALA A 330 5.90 5.22 -3.99
N ILE A 331 6.08 3.95 -3.58
CA ILE A 331 5.04 2.91 -3.69
C ILE A 331 4.19 2.86 -2.41
N VAL A 332 4.85 2.91 -1.24
CA VAL A 332 4.20 2.83 0.07
C VAL A 332 4.76 3.93 0.96
N LYS A 333 3.99 4.98 1.19
CA LYS A 333 4.43 6.08 2.05
C LYS A 333 4.66 5.62 3.48
N ALA A 334 5.90 5.75 3.93
CA ALA A 334 6.32 5.31 5.25
C ALA A 334 5.52 5.98 6.38
N SER A 335 5.17 7.27 6.25
CA SER A 335 4.37 8.03 7.23
C SER A 335 2.95 7.47 7.40
N GLU A 336 2.31 7.06 6.31
CA GLU A 336 0.94 6.57 6.32
C GLU A 336 0.84 5.10 6.79
N HIS A 337 1.93 4.34 6.64
CA HIS A 337 1.93 2.91 6.92
C HIS A 337 2.90 2.53 8.04
N SER A 338 4.21 2.64 7.84
CA SER A 338 5.22 2.12 8.77
C SER A 338 5.26 2.89 10.09
N VAL A 339 5.17 4.23 10.05
CA VAL A 339 5.11 5.07 11.25
C VAL A 339 3.83 4.77 12.03
N ARG A 340 2.69 4.75 11.34
CA ARG A 340 1.40 4.45 11.96
C ARG A 340 1.35 3.03 12.52
N LEU A 341 1.95 2.03 11.87
CA LEU A 341 2.01 0.67 12.40
C LEU A 341 2.83 0.62 13.69
N HIS A 342 3.97 1.28 13.72
CA HIS A 342 4.82 1.37 14.90
C HIS A 342 4.07 1.98 16.10
N THR A 343 3.30 3.04 15.89
CA THR A 343 2.47 3.62 16.96
C THR A 343 1.30 2.71 17.38
N THR A 344 0.90 1.76 16.53
CA THR A 344 -0.22 0.85 16.79
C THR A 344 0.21 -0.43 17.52
N ILE A 345 1.42 -0.96 17.23
CA ILE A 345 1.94 -2.19 17.85
C ILE A 345 2.83 -1.84 19.05
N PRO A 346 2.40 -2.14 20.29
CA PRO A 346 3.22 -1.87 21.48
C PRO A 346 4.56 -2.60 21.42
N GLY A 347 5.64 -1.92 21.81
CA GLY A 347 6.99 -2.50 21.87
C GLY A 347 7.63 -2.79 20.51
N SER A 348 7.01 -2.43 19.39
CA SER A 348 7.65 -2.52 18.09
C SER A 348 8.81 -1.53 17.96
N THR A 349 9.73 -1.79 17.03
CA THR A 349 10.79 -0.84 16.65
C THR A 349 10.57 -0.33 15.25
N LEU A 350 10.93 0.94 14.99
CA LEU A 350 10.86 1.55 13.66
C LEU A 350 12.23 2.08 13.25
N ARG A 351 12.61 1.77 12.01
CA ARG A 351 13.79 2.37 11.36
C ARG A 351 13.38 2.96 10.02
N LEU A 352 13.33 4.28 9.95
CA LEU A 352 13.22 5.01 8.69
C LEU A 352 14.62 5.12 8.07
N LEU A 353 14.73 4.81 6.78
CA LEU A 353 15.98 4.73 6.05
C LEU A 353 16.06 5.91 5.07
N PRO A 354 16.88 6.93 5.38
CA PRO A 354 16.92 8.17 4.60
C PRO A 354 17.30 7.93 3.14
N GLY A 355 16.54 8.57 2.23
CA GLY A 355 16.76 8.57 0.79
C GLY A 355 16.49 7.22 0.12
N LEU A 356 16.02 6.19 0.84
CA LEU A 356 15.73 4.90 0.24
C LEU A 356 14.28 4.77 -0.20
N GLY A 357 14.09 4.09 -1.34
CA GLY A 357 12.79 3.74 -1.89
C GLY A 357 12.24 2.41 -1.34
N HIS A 358 11.41 1.74 -2.17
CA HIS A 358 10.66 0.55 -1.75
C HIS A 358 11.52 -0.70 -1.51
N MET A 359 12.59 -0.89 -2.30
CA MET A 359 13.44 -2.11 -2.28
C MET A 359 14.59 -1.97 -1.27
N ILE A 360 14.26 -1.71 0.00
CA ILE A 360 15.24 -1.43 1.05
C ILE A 360 16.22 -2.57 1.32
N HIS A 361 15.86 -3.82 1.04
CA HIS A 361 16.74 -4.98 1.17
C HIS A 361 17.87 -5.01 0.12
N TYR A 362 17.81 -4.16 -0.92
CA TYR A 362 18.94 -3.88 -1.81
C TYR A 362 19.80 -2.72 -1.30
N GLY A 363 19.17 -1.61 -0.92
CA GLY A 363 19.87 -0.38 -0.54
C GLY A 363 20.43 -0.41 0.90
N ALA A 364 19.78 -1.13 1.81
CA ALA A 364 20.14 -1.17 3.23
C ALA A 364 20.23 -2.58 3.78
N ARG A 365 20.71 -3.53 3.01
CA ARG A 365 20.80 -4.95 3.37
C ARG A 365 21.39 -5.18 4.78
N LEU A 366 22.48 -4.52 5.14
CA LEU A 366 23.08 -4.64 6.47
C LEU A 366 22.16 -4.19 7.61
N LYS A 367 21.30 -3.19 7.37
CA LYS A 367 20.32 -2.75 8.37
C LYS A 367 19.19 -3.77 8.52
N VAL A 368 18.79 -4.41 7.43
CA VAL A 368 17.84 -5.54 7.46
C VAL A 368 18.42 -6.73 8.22
N GLU A 369 19.69 -7.12 7.94
CA GLU A 369 20.40 -8.18 8.66
C GLU A 369 20.46 -7.89 10.18
N ARG A 370 20.82 -6.66 10.57
CA ARG A 370 20.85 -6.25 11.98
C ARG A 370 19.48 -6.38 12.65
N ALA A 371 18.41 -5.97 11.98
CA ALA A 371 17.06 -6.11 12.53
C ALA A 371 16.68 -7.59 12.75
N ILE A 372 17.10 -8.46 11.85
CA ILE A 372 16.93 -9.91 12.00
C ILE A 372 17.77 -10.42 13.19
N ASP A 373 19.05 -10.07 13.25
CA ASP A 373 19.97 -10.49 14.32
C ASP A 373 19.49 -10.01 15.71
N ASP A 374 18.97 -8.79 15.80
CA ASP A 374 18.45 -8.21 17.05
C ASP A 374 17.27 -9.05 17.58
N LEU A 375 16.30 -9.40 16.71
CA LEU A 375 15.16 -10.24 17.13
C LEU A 375 15.56 -11.71 17.37
N MET A 376 16.57 -12.21 16.67
CA MET A 376 17.09 -13.58 16.88
C MET A 376 17.83 -13.75 18.21
N LYS A 377 18.32 -12.68 18.83
CA LYS A 377 18.97 -12.69 20.16
C LYS A 377 17.95 -12.72 21.29
N LEU A 378 16.73 -12.27 21.07
CA LEU A 378 15.66 -12.34 22.07
C LEU A 378 15.33 -13.81 22.39
N ARG A 379 15.07 -14.11 23.68
CA ARG A 379 14.80 -15.48 24.19
C ARG A 379 13.40 -15.99 23.83
#